data_637d80be1e36a4ba561e3bf201ec5e8d
#
_entry.id   637d80be1e36a4ba561e3bf201ec5e8d
#
_cell.length_a   1.000
_cell.length_b   1.000
_cell.length_c   1.000
_cell.angle_alpha   90.00
_cell.angle_beta   90.00
_cell.angle_gamma   90.00
#
_symmetry.space_group_name_H-M   'P 1'
#
loop_
_entity.id
_entity.type
_entity.pdbx_description
1 polymer ?
#
loop_
_entity_poly.entity_id
_entity_poly.type
_entity_poly.pdbx_seq_one_letter_code
_entity_poly.pdbx_strand_id
1 'polypeptide(L)'
;MSAERGAAASAYLLRSPVMDDVEGFAALHALVWRSTYRGLMPEEVLDDLDVDTFRPLWYSVAQACARGTVPQDGRRVQVAVLGEEPAGWLMCGPARDDDPPTPEQLWALNVAPAHQGGGLGSRLMDEVLGRAPAYLWVADGNDRAVRFYEGHGFTLDGASDTTHGGVTEVRMVRAAPRADGEGR
;
A
#
# COMPACT_ATOMS: atom_id res chain seq x y z
N MET A 1 22.63 -6.68 -11.31
CA MET A 1 21.22 -6.93 -10.91
C MET A 1 20.58 -5.82 -10.07
N SER A 2 21.27 -5.17 -9.10
CA SER A 2 20.70 -4.03 -8.34
C SER A 2 20.58 -2.73 -9.17
N ALA A 3 21.56 -2.42 -10.02
CA ALA A 3 21.56 -1.20 -10.83
C ALA A 3 20.50 -1.20 -11.93
N GLU A 4 20.21 -2.34 -12.53
CA GLU A 4 19.15 -2.48 -13.55
C GLU A 4 17.74 -2.35 -12.96
N ARG A 5 17.53 -2.85 -11.73
CA ARG A 5 16.27 -2.66 -11.00
C ARG A 5 16.03 -1.19 -10.62
N GLY A 6 17.08 -0.46 -10.25
CA GLY A 6 16.99 0.96 -9.96
C GLY A 6 16.68 1.81 -11.21
N ALA A 7 17.27 1.46 -12.35
CA ALA A 7 16.99 2.14 -13.62
C ALA A 7 15.55 1.90 -14.11
N ALA A 8 15.03 0.68 -13.98
CA ALA A 8 13.63 0.37 -14.32
C ALA A 8 12.64 1.12 -13.43
N ALA A 9 12.91 1.22 -12.13
CA ALA A 9 12.05 1.96 -11.20
C ALA A 9 12.04 3.47 -11.46
N SER A 10 13.10 4.04 -12.03
CA SER A 10 13.19 5.48 -12.34
C SER A 10 12.30 5.92 -13.50
N ALA A 11 11.83 4.99 -14.32
CA ALA A 11 10.93 5.30 -15.45
C ALA A 11 9.49 5.68 -14.99
N TYR A 12 9.10 5.33 -13.75
CA TYR A 12 7.78 5.67 -13.22
C TYR A 12 7.76 7.09 -12.67
N LEU A 13 6.70 7.83 -12.99
CA LEU A 13 6.40 9.10 -12.32
C LEU A 13 5.61 8.81 -11.04
N LEU A 14 6.15 9.21 -9.89
CA LEU A 14 5.46 9.17 -8.60
C LEU A 14 4.88 10.56 -8.33
N ARG A 15 3.59 10.62 -8.02
CA ARG A 15 2.89 11.90 -7.77
C ARG A 15 1.60 11.68 -6.98
N SER A 16 1.01 12.76 -6.52
CA SER A 16 -0.37 12.74 -6.03
C SER A 16 -1.35 12.40 -7.15
N PRO A 17 -2.45 11.68 -6.86
CA PRO A 17 -3.48 11.38 -7.88
C PRO A 17 -4.18 12.66 -8.36
N VAL A 18 -4.56 12.65 -9.64
CA VAL A 18 -5.38 13.69 -10.28
C VAL A 18 -6.72 13.10 -10.75
N MET A 19 -7.64 13.97 -11.20
CA MET A 19 -8.99 13.51 -11.58
C MET A 19 -8.98 12.51 -12.74
N ASP A 20 -8.05 12.66 -13.68
CA ASP A 20 -7.92 11.77 -14.84
C ASP A 20 -7.43 10.36 -14.46
N ASP A 21 -6.90 10.19 -13.25
CA ASP A 21 -6.45 8.89 -12.73
C ASP A 21 -7.58 8.01 -12.21
N VAL A 22 -8.74 8.57 -11.91
CA VAL A 22 -9.82 7.92 -11.14
C VAL A 22 -10.21 6.57 -11.75
N GLU A 23 -10.52 6.54 -13.04
CA GLU A 23 -10.96 5.32 -13.72
C GLU A 23 -9.84 4.27 -13.80
N GLY A 24 -8.63 4.71 -14.15
CA GLY A 24 -7.47 3.81 -14.28
C GLY A 24 -7.09 3.16 -12.97
N PHE A 25 -7.03 3.94 -11.87
CA PHE A 25 -6.69 3.40 -10.56
C PHE A 25 -7.84 2.63 -9.92
N ALA A 26 -9.11 2.95 -10.19
CA ALA A 26 -10.24 2.13 -9.75
C ALA A 26 -10.20 0.75 -10.42
N ALA A 27 -9.92 0.69 -11.73
CA ALA A 27 -9.76 -0.56 -12.46
C ALA A 27 -8.56 -1.38 -11.96
N LEU A 28 -7.41 -0.73 -11.75
CA LEU A 28 -6.23 -1.38 -11.20
C LEU A 28 -6.49 -1.90 -9.79
N HIS A 29 -7.24 -1.17 -8.96
CA HIS A 29 -7.61 -1.58 -7.61
C HIS A 29 -8.42 -2.89 -7.62
N ALA A 30 -9.46 -2.97 -8.45
CA ALA A 30 -10.25 -4.18 -8.63
C ALA A 30 -9.38 -5.36 -9.11
N LEU A 31 -8.50 -5.13 -10.10
CA LEU A 31 -7.58 -6.15 -10.60
C LEU A 31 -6.66 -6.70 -9.53
N VAL A 32 -6.03 -5.80 -8.76
CA VAL A 32 -5.08 -6.19 -7.70
C VAL A 32 -5.78 -6.96 -6.58
N TRP A 33 -6.96 -6.51 -6.15
CA TRP A 33 -7.73 -7.22 -5.13
C TRP A 33 -8.09 -8.63 -5.57
N ARG A 34 -8.64 -8.80 -6.77
CA ARG A 34 -8.95 -10.12 -7.32
C ARG A 34 -7.72 -11.03 -7.40
N SER A 35 -6.56 -10.47 -7.76
CA SER A 35 -5.33 -11.27 -7.87
C SER A 35 -4.72 -11.63 -6.51
N THR A 36 -4.80 -10.73 -5.53
CA THR A 36 -4.21 -10.91 -4.20
C THR A 36 -5.03 -11.87 -3.34
N TYR A 37 -6.35 -11.73 -3.39
CA TYR A 37 -7.25 -12.48 -2.51
C TYR A 37 -7.86 -13.74 -3.15
N ARG A 38 -7.45 -14.07 -4.38
CA ARG A 38 -7.85 -15.33 -5.03
C ARG A 38 -7.38 -16.51 -4.19
N GLY A 39 -8.34 -17.39 -3.79
CA GLY A 39 -8.09 -18.51 -2.89
C GLY A 39 -8.06 -18.16 -1.40
N LEU A 40 -8.12 -16.88 -1.04
CA LEU A 40 -8.22 -16.40 0.34
C LEU A 40 -9.62 -15.89 0.68
N MET A 41 -10.36 -15.41 -0.32
CA MET A 41 -11.77 -14.96 -0.20
C MET A 41 -12.66 -15.81 -1.10
N PRO A 42 -13.98 -15.92 -0.81
CA PRO A 42 -14.93 -16.53 -1.71
C PRO A 42 -14.90 -15.85 -3.09
N GLU A 43 -14.92 -16.65 -4.17
CA GLU A 43 -14.86 -16.11 -5.54
C GLU A 43 -16.03 -15.17 -5.84
N GLU A 44 -17.22 -15.46 -5.31
CA GLU A 44 -18.42 -14.61 -5.45
C GLU A 44 -18.18 -13.17 -4.93
N VAL A 45 -17.46 -13.03 -3.82
CA VAL A 45 -17.11 -11.71 -3.25
C VAL A 45 -16.11 -10.99 -4.16
N LEU A 46 -15.14 -11.73 -4.72
CA LEU A 46 -14.14 -11.16 -5.62
C LEU A 46 -14.72 -10.77 -6.98
N ASP A 47 -15.70 -11.51 -7.47
CA ASP A 47 -16.35 -11.24 -8.76
C ASP A 47 -17.20 -9.96 -8.71
N ASP A 48 -17.77 -9.63 -7.54
CA ASP A 48 -18.53 -8.39 -7.30
C ASP A 48 -17.61 -7.14 -7.18
N LEU A 49 -16.31 -7.32 -7.02
CA LEU A 49 -15.36 -6.20 -6.94
C LEU A 49 -15.04 -5.68 -8.35
N ASP A 50 -15.64 -4.60 -8.72
CA ASP A 50 -15.43 -3.94 -10.01
C ASP A 50 -14.90 -2.50 -9.89
N VAL A 51 -14.84 -1.80 -10.99
CA VAL A 51 -14.38 -0.40 -11.04
C VAL A 51 -15.30 0.49 -10.21
N ASP A 52 -16.62 0.24 -10.24
CA ASP A 52 -17.61 1.06 -9.53
C ASP A 52 -17.46 0.95 -8.01
N THR A 53 -16.97 -0.18 -7.51
CA THR A 53 -16.67 -0.40 -6.10
C THR A 53 -15.57 0.55 -5.61
N PHE A 54 -14.54 0.79 -6.43
CA PHE A 54 -13.36 1.57 -6.02
C PHE A 54 -13.36 3.02 -6.53
N ARG A 55 -14.20 3.36 -7.51
CA ARG A 55 -14.29 4.72 -8.06
C ARG A 55 -14.56 5.80 -7.00
N PRO A 56 -15.50 5.63 -6.05
CA PRO A 56 -15.75 6.65 -5.02
C PRO A 56 -14.52 6.99 -4.18
N LEU A 57 -13.70 5.99 -3.84
CA LEU A 57 -12.45 6.18 -3.12
C LEU A 57 -11.48 7.05 -3.94
N TRP A 58 -11.21 6.66 -5.18
CA TRP A 58 -10.26 7.36 -6.03
C TRP A 58 -10.71 8.77 -6.38
N TYR A 59 -12.02 8.96 -6.61
CA TYR A 59 -12.60 10.27 -6.81
C TYR A 59 -12.39 11.18 -5.59
N SER A 60 -12.69 10.68 -4.39
CA SER A 60 -12.50 11.43 -3.13
C SER A 60 -11.05 11.86 -2.93
N VAL A 61 -10.11 10.95 -3.18
CA VAL A 61 -8.67 11.24 -3.06
C VAL A 61 -8.21 12.27 -4.08
N ALA A 62 -8.53 12.08 -5.36
CA ALA A 62 -8.15 13.00 -6.42
C ALA A 62 -8.74 14.40 -6.20
N GLN A 63 -10.00 14.48 -5.74
CA GLN A 63 -10.66 15.75 -5.41
C GLN A 63 -9.97 16.48 -4.25
N ALA A 64 -9.56 15.75 -3.19
CA ALA A 64 -8.84 16.34 -2.07
C ALA A 64 -7.47 16.88 -2.53
N CYS A 65 -6.73 16.11 -3.32
CA CYS A 65 -5.46 16.54 -3.90
C CYS A 65 -5.61 17.78 -4.77
N ALA A 66 -6.64 17.84 -5.63
CA ALA A 66 -6.92 19.01 -6.47
C ALA A 66 -7.20 20.29 -5.67
N ARG A 67 -7.71 20.16 -4.45
CA ARG A 67 -7.96 21.27 -3.52
C ARG A 67 -6.76 21.61 -2.65
N GLY A 68 -5.65 20.88 -2.77
CA GLY A 68 -4.48 21.02 -1.88
C GLY A 68 -4.78 20.57 -0.44
N THR A 69 -5.74 19.69 -0.24
CA THR A 69 -6.13 19.13 1.06
C THR A 69 -5.86 17.62 1.12
N VAL A 70 -5.98 17.04 2.32
CA VAL A 70 -6.03 15.59 2.49
C VAL A 70 -7.49 15.15 2.68
N PRO A 71 -7.86 13.91 2.33
CA PRO A 71 -9.15 13.34 2.70
C PRO A 71 -9.41 13.41 4.21
N GLN A 72 -10.70 13.39 4.60
CA GLN A 72 -11.11 13.58 6.01
C GLN A 72 -10.52 12.55 6.98
N ASP A 73 -10.22 11.35 6.51
CA ASP A 73 -9.58 10.30 7.30
C ASP A 73 -8.04 10.46 7.42
N GLY A 74 -7.49 11.55 6.92
CA GLY A 74 -6.06 11.85 7.01
C GLY A 74 -5.16 11.02 6.09
N ARG A 75 -5.76 10.25 5.14
CA ARG A 75 -4.96 9.42 4.23
C ARG A 75 -4.07 10.26 3.31
N ARG A 76 -2.87 9.77 3.12
CA ARG A 76 -1.94 10.24 2.09
C ARG A 76 -1.83 9.16 1.02
N VAL A 77 -1.89 9.56 -0.24
CA VAL A 77 -1.84 8.65 -1.37
C VAL A 77 -0.78 9.11 -2.36
N GLN A 78 0.09 8.20 -2.73
CA GLN A 78 1.05 8.38 -3.82
C GLN A 78 0.74 7.35 -4.89
N VAL A 79 0.61 7.79 -6.13
CA VAL A 79 0.45 6.92 -7.29
C VAL A 79 1.72 6.86 -8.11
N ALA A 80 1.92 5.75 -8.79
CA ALA A 80 2.97 5.54 -9.76
C ALA A 80 2.35 5.27 -11.13
N VAL A 81 2.80 6.01 -12.14
CA VAL A 81 2.38 5.83 -13.53
C VAL A 81 3.58 5.64 -14.45
N LEU A 82 3.41 4.83 -15.49
CA LEU A 82 4.36 4.70 -16.60
C LEU A 82 3.71 5.31 -17.86
N GLY A 83 4.11 6.54 -18.18
CA GLY A 83 3.33 7.36 -19.10
C GLY A 83 1.97 7.67 -18.50
N GLU A 84 0.89 7.20 -19.14
CA GLU A 84 -0.50 7.32 -18.63
C GLU A 84 -0.99 6.03 -17.95
N GLU A 85 -0.21 4.96 -17.98
CA GLU A 85 -0.59 3.66 -17.44
C GLU A 85 -0.44 3.62 -15.91
N PRO A 86 -1.50 3.31 -15.13
CA PRO A 86 -1.42 3.08 -13.70
C PRO A 86 -0.55 1.87 -13.37
N ALA A 87 0.52 2.07 -12.60
CA ALA A 87 1.48 1.01 -12.29
C ALA A 87 1.42 0.56 -10.83
N GLY A 88 0.96 1.41 -9.92
CA GLY A 88 0.86 1.07 -8.50
C GLY A 88 0.55 2.28 -7.63
N TRP A 89 0.30 2.03 -6.36
CA TRP A 89 0.05 3.09 -5.38
C TRP A 89 0.45 2.67 -3.97
N LEU A 90 0.65 3.67 -3.12
CA LEU A 90 0.75 3.52 -1.67
C LEU A 90 -0.26 4.43 -1.00
N MET A 91 -0.95 3.91 0.02
CA MET A 91 -1.84 4.66 0.91
C MET A 91 -1.38 4.47 2.36
N CYS A 92 -1.24 5.54 3.10
CA CYS A 92 -0.93 5.51 4.52
C CYS A 92 -1.66 6.65 5.24
N GLY A 93 -1.65 6.63 6.55
CA GLY A 93 -2.29 7.67 7.35
C GLY A 93 -2.36 7.31 8.83
N PRO A 94 -3.18 8.04 9.60
CA PRO A 94 -3.37 7.75 11.01
C PRO A 94 -3.75 6.30 11.27
N ALA A 95 -3.25 5.77 12.38
CA ALA A 95 -3.61 4.45 12.87
C ALA A 95 -5.12 4.29 13.00
N ARG A 96 -5.62 3.09 12.66
CA ARG A 96 -7.05 2.75 12.69
C ARG A 96 -7.41 1.74 13.78
N ASP A 97 -6.41 1.10 14.36
CA ASP A 97 -6.59 0.18 15.47
C ASP A 97 -6.90 0.96 16.76
N ASP A 98 -7.65 0.36 17.68
CA ASP A 98 -7.95 0.96 19.00
C ASP A 98 -6.70 1.09 19.85
N ASP A 99 -5.75 0.14 19.75
CA ASP A 99 -4.44 0.15 20.43
C ASP A 99 -3.32 -0.04 19.40
N PRO A 100 -2.97 1.02 18.67
CA PRO A 100 -2.00 0.91 17.59
C PRO A 100 -0.57 0.89 18.13
N PRO A 101 0.34 0.06 17.57
CA PRO A 101 1.74 0.02 17.99
C PRO A 101 2.52 1.28 17.59
N THR A 102 2.03 2.01 16.58
CA THR A 102 2.58 3.29 16.11
C THR A 102 1.43 4.20 15.63
N PRO A 103 1.60 5.53 15.63
CA PRO A 103 0.57 6.45 15.16
C PRO A 103 0.32 6.43 13.65
N GLU A 104 1.23 5.85 12.88
CA GLU A 104 1.17 5.77 11.42
C GLU A 104 0.87 4.34 10.97
N GLN A 105 -0.07 4.18 10.06
CA GLN A 105 -0.41 2.90 9.45
C GLN A 105 -0.20 2.96 7.93
N LEU A 106 0.47 1.97 7.38
CA LEU A 106 0.44 1.67 5.95
C LEU A 106 -0.85 0.90 5.65
N TRP A 107 -1.79 1.56 4.97
CA TRP A 107 -3.10 0.96 4.68
C TRP A 107 -3.10 0.09 3.43
N ALA A 108 -2.30 0.46 2.43
CA ALA A 108 -2.17 -0.32 1.20
C ALA A 108 -0.87 0.01 0.47
N LEU A 109 -0.25 -1.00 -0.10
CA LEU A 109 0.80 -0.88 -1.10
C LEU A 109 0.55 -1.92 -2.18
N ASN A 110 0.25 -1.45 -3.37
CA ASN A 110 -0.10 -2.29 -4.49
C ASN A 110 0.71 -1.92 -5.74
N VAL A 111 1.16 -2.93 -6.45
CA VAL A 111 1.86 -2.80 -7.72
C VAL A 111 1.18 -3.71 -8.73
N ALA A 112 0.82 -3.16 -9.87
CA ALA A 112 0.21 -3.93 -10.95
C ALA A 112 1.08 -5.15 -11.33
N PRO A 113 0.49 -6.31 -11.63
CA PRO A 113 1.25 -7.53 -11.90
C PRO A 113 2.36 -7.36 -12.94
N ALA A 114 2.10 -6.59 -14.01
CA ALA A 114 3.07 -6.31 -15.07
C ALA A 114 4.29 -5.48 -14.61
N HIS A 115 4.16 -4.75 -13.50
CA HIS A 115 5.18 -3.83 -12.97
C HIS A 115 5.87 -4.36 -11.69
N GLN A 116 5.55 -5.60 -11.29
CA GLN A 116 6.13 -6.23 -10.13
C GLN A 116 7.59 -6.71 -10.38
N GLY A 117 8.39 -6.80 -9.31
CA GLY A 117 9.77 -7.29 -9.38
C GLY A 117 10.81 -6.24 -9.84
N GLY A 118 10.36 -5.08 -10.36
CA GLY A 118 11.23 -3.98 -10.84
C GLY A 118 11.65 -2.97 -9.77
N GLY A 119 11.29 -3.16 -8.49
CA GLY A 119 11.65 -2.23 -7.40
C GLY A 119 10.65 -1.08 -7.17
N LEU A 120 9.53 -1.01 -7.93
CA LEU A 120 8.54 0.05 -7.76
C LEU A 120 7.94 0.10 -6.36
N GLY A 121 7.59 -1.05 -5.77
CA GLY A 121 7.07 -1.10 -4.40
C GLY A 121 8.04 -0.53 -3.37
N SER A 122 9.34 -0.84 -3.48
CA SER A 122 10.37 -0.27 -2.60
C SER A 122 10.49 1.23 -2.78
N ARG A 123 10.44 1.72 -4.03
CA ARG A 123 10.50 3.15 -4.30
C ARG A 123 9.28 3.89 -3.71
N LEU A 124 8.07 3.35 -3.85
CA LEU A 124 6.86 3.91 -3.21
C LEU A 124 7.01 3.95 -1.68
N MET A 125 7.51 2.86 -1.08
CA MET A 125 7.74 2.77 0.36
C MET A 125 8.76 3.83 0.82
N ASP A 126 9.90 3.94 0.14
CA ASP A 126 10.97 4.86 0.51
C ASP A 126 10.53 6.32 0.38
N GLU A 127 9.78 6.66 -0.68
CA GLU A 127 9.35 8.04 -0.96
C GLU A 127 8.25 8.52 -0.01
N VAL A 128 7.33 7.64 0.42
CA VAL A 128 6.17 8.03 1.21
C VAL A 128 6.38 7.84 2.71
N LEU A 129 6.91 6.70 3.12
CA LEU A 129 7.14 6.35 4.53
C LEU A 129 8.60 6.47 4.94
N GLY A 130 9.55 6.38 4.00
CA GLY A 130 10.95 6.32 4.32
C GLY A 130 11.23 5.26 5.39
N ARG A 131 11.90 5.67 6.48
CA ARG A 131 12.18 4.80 7.63
C ARG A 131 11.35 5.14 8.86
N ALA A 132 10.28 5.91 8.71
CA ALA A 132 9.40 6.26 9.83
C ALA A 132 8.78 5.01 10.48
N PRO A 133 8.55 5.03 11.81
CA PRO A 133 7.78 3.99 12.48
C PRO A 133 6.40 3.88 11.85
N ALA A 134 5.96 2.66 11.58
CA ALA A 134 4.65 2.38 11.03
C ALA A 134 4.26 0.93 11.29
N TYR A 135 2.98 0.62 11.16
CA TYR A 135 2.51 -0.76 11.13
C TYR A 135 1.60 -1.00 9.93
N LEU A 136 1.33 -2.25 9.64
CA LEU A 136 0.44 -2.67 8.58
C LEU A 136 -0.24 -3.99 8.94
N TRP A 137 -1.32 -4.29 8.26
CA TRP A 137 -1.95 -5.59 8.24
C TRP A 137 -1.72 -6.25 6.87
N VAL A 138 -1.42 -7.53 6.86
CA VAL A 138 -1.18 -8.32 5.64
C VAL A 138 -1.89 -9.66 5.76
N ALA A 139 -2.50 -10.12 4.68
CA ALA A 139 -3.18 -11.42 4.67
C ALA A 139 -2.22 -12.54 5.08
N ASP A 140 -2.65 -13.37 6.03
CA ASP A 140 -1.93 -14.56 6.45
C ASP A 140 -1.76 -15.50 5.24
N GLY A 141 -0.55 -16.05 5.08
CA GLY A 141 -0.20 -16.82 3.90
C GLY A 141 0.27 -16.01 2.69
N ASN A 142 0.24 -14.67 2.72
CA ASN A 142 0.87 -13.84 1.70
C ASN A 142 2.38 -13.68 1.95
N ASP A 143 3.11 -14.80 1.89
CA ASP A 143 4.55 -14.86 2.14
C ASP A 143 5.38 -13.87 1.31
N ARG A 144 4.89 -13.54 0.11
CA ARG A 144 5.57 -12.59 -0.75
C ARG A 144 5.53 -11.18 -0.16
N ALA A 145 4.37 -10.75 0.32
CA ALA A 145 4.22 -9.44 0.96
C ALA A 145 4.97 -9.40 2.30
N VAL A 146 4.89 -10.47 3.10
CA VAL A 146 5.63 -10.57 4.37
C VAL A 146 7.13 -10.38 4.13
N ARG A 147 7.74 -11.14 3.21
CA ARG A 147 9.17 -10.99 2.86
C ARG A 147 9.52 -9.59 2.33
N PHE A 148 8.61 -8.98 1.57
CA PHE A 148 8.81 -7.61 1.10
C PHE A 148 8.88 -6.63 2.27
N TYR A 149 7.95 -6.71 3.22
CA TYR A 149 7.90 -5.83 4.38
C TYR A 149 9.05 -6.09 5.36
N GLU A 150 9.46 -7.35 5.55
CA GLU A 150 10.68 -7.70 6.31
C GLU A 150 11.92 -7.01 5.73
N GLY A 151 12.06 -6.99 4.40
CA GLY A 151 13.12 -6.25 3.70
C GLY A 151 13.09 -4.75 3.94
N HIS A 152 11.97 -4.18 4.40
CA HIS A 152 11.80 -2.78 4.77
C HIS A 152 11.78 -2.53 6.29
N GLY A 153 12.19 -3.53 7.07
CA GLY A 153 12.38 -3.43 8.52
C GLY A 153 11.12 -3.66 9.35
N PHE A 154 10.05 -4.18 8.76
CA PHE A 154 8.86 -4.62 9.49
C PHE A 154 9.07 -6.03 10.04
N THR A 155 8.49 -6.31 11.20
CA THR A 155 8.48 -7.64 11.82
C THR A 155 7.09 -7.98 12.30
N LEU A 156 6.71 -9.26 12.27
CA LEU A 156 5.48 -9.74 12.88
C LEU A 156 5.52 -9.45 14.39
N ASP A 157 4.43 -8.92 14.95
CA ASP A 157 4.31 -8.66 16.40
C ASP A 157 3.42 -9.68 17.13
N GLY A 158 2.85 -10.64 16.39
CA GLY A 158 2.00 -11.70 16.90
C GLY A 158 0.51 -11.36 16.94
N ALA A 159 0.11 -10.12 16.59
CA ALA A 159 -1.29 -9.79 16.47
C ALA A 159 -1.89 -10.35 15.18
N SER A 160 -3.12 -10.85 15.26
CA SER A 160 -3.92 -11.31 14.11
C SER A 160 -5.37 -10.87 14.25
N ASP A 161 -6.03 -10.62 13.13
CA ASP A 161 -7.44 -10.26 13.06
C ASP A 161 -8.12 -10.95 11.87
N THR A 162 -9.42 -11.18 11.95
CA THR A 162 -10.22 -11.81 10.90
C THR A 162 -11.40 -10.91 10.58
N THR A 163 -11.14 -9.76 9.95
CA THR A 163 -12.14 -8.71 9.78
C THR A 163 -12.71 -8.57 8.38
N HIS A 164 -11.94 -8.75 7.34
CA HIS A 164 -12.38 -8.42 5.97
C HIS A 164 -12.72 -9.68 5.17
N GLY A 165 -14.03 -10.02 5.07
CA GLY A 165 -14.48 -11.12 4.21
C GLY A 165 -13.99 -12.51 4.63
N GLY A 166 -13.64 -12.72 5.90
CA GLY A 166 -13.17 -13.99 6.43
C GLY A 166 -11.67 -14.24 6.20
N VAL A 167 -10.93 -13.26 5.72
CA VAL A 167 -9.46 -13.35 5.60
C VAL A 167 -8.83 -13.05 6.95
N THR A 168 -7.97 -13.95 7.41
CA THR A 168 -7.10 -13.67 8.54
C THR A 168 -5.95 -12.80 8.09
N GLU A 169 -5.71 -11.71 8.81
CA GLU A 169 -4.57 -10.82 8.60
C GLU A 169 -3.64 -10.87 9.82
N VAL A 170 -2.35 -10.74 9.57
CA VAL A 170 -1.31 -10.64 10.60
C VAL A 170 -0.70 -9.26 10.58
N ARG A 171 -0.37 -8.74 11.77
CA ARG A 171 0.20 -7.40 11.89
C ARG A 171 1.72 -7.43 11.81
N MET A 172 2.27 -6.49 11.04
CA MET A 172 3.70 -6.24 11.00
C MET A 172 3.99 -4.82 11.45
N VAL A 173 5.04 -4.65 12.24
CA VAL A 173 5.43 -3.37 12.87
C VAL A 173 6.86 -3.04 12.53
N ARG A 174 7.10 -1.80 12.18
CA ARG A 174 8.43 -1.18 12.09
C ARG A 174 8.55 -0.14 13.20
N ALA A 175 9.33 -0.47 14.23
CA ALA A 175 9.59 0.44 15.34
C ALA A 175 10.48 1.62 14.93
N ALA A 176 10.47 2.68 15.75
CA ALA A 176 11.47 3.73 15.61
C ALA A 176 12.89 3.13 15.71
N PRO A 177 13.86 3.64 14.94
CA PRO A 177 15.25 3.30 15.19
C PRO A 177 15.54 3.57 16.66
N ARG A 178 16.16 2.61 17.35
CA ARG A 178 16.63 2.88 18.71
C ARG A 178 17.63 4.03 18.60
N ALA A 179 17.43 5.07 19.39
CA ALA A 179 18.47 6.07 19.59
C ALA A 179 19.67 5.34 20.18
N ASP A 180 20.66 5.03 19.34
CA ASP A 180 21.90 4.41 19.80
C ASP A 180 22.62 5.40 20.71
N GLY A 181 22.65 5.06 21.98
CA GLY A 181 23.76 5.42 22.83
C GLY A 181 23.72 6.76 23.57
N GLU A 182 23.02 6.81 24.66
CA GLU A 182 23.70 7.29 25.88
C GLU A 182 24.42 6.09 26.48
N GLY A 183 25.58 5.82 25.92
CA GLY A 183 26.57 4.89 26.44
C GLY A 183 27.67 5.68 27.15
N ARG A 184 27.67 5.61 28.45
CA ARG A 184 28.74 5.75 29.46
C ARG A 184 30.01 6.51 29.06
#